data_4133ebc3e6ac866000f3733ecc95cdc6
#
_entry.id   4133ebc3e6ac866000f3733ecc95cdc6
#
_cell.length_a   1.000
_cell.length_b   1.000
_cell.length_c   1.000
_cell.angle_alpha   90.00
_cell.angle_beta   90.00
_cell.angle_gamma   90.00
#
_symmetry.space_group_name_H-M   'P 1'
#
loop_
_entity.id
_entity.type
_entity.pdbx_description
1 polymer ?
#
loop_
_entity_poly.entity_id
_entity_poly.type
_entity_poly.pdbx_seq_one_letter_code
_entity_poly.pdbx_strand_id
1 'polypeptide(L)'
;MVCELPQQKRIMDKDKSKIGEFHFVTEPYLLDFRGRVTIPMIGNYLIHVASSHAAERGFGFNDMSERHTAWVLSRLAIEMIEYPAMSEPITLYTWVDEVGRLFTSRCFELVDGNGKTFGYARSIWAACGNTPADLVGYRQVERLCHGSPLPDRKAGKDCGCGE
;
A
#
# COMPACT_ATOMS: atom_id res chain seq x y z
N MET A 1 -1.29 1.27 18.34
CA MET A 1 -2.04 2.54 18.20
C MET A 1 -2.39 2.69 16.74
N VAL A 2 -3.65 2.45 16.41
CA VAL A 2 -4.16 2.29 15.05
C VAL A 2 -4.09 3.62 14.30
N CYS A 3 -3.64 3.59 13.05
CA CYS A 3 -3.73 4.74 12.14
C CYS A 3 -5.21 4.97 11.76
N GLU A 4 -5.98 5.53 12.68
CA GLU A 4 -7.34 5.95 12.38
C GLU A 4 -7.32 7.24 11.55
N LEU A 5 -7.68 7.12 10.28
CA LEU A 5 -8.19 8.26 9.53
C LEU A 5 -9.67 8.45 9.91
N PRO A 6 -10.11 9.65 10.29
CA PRO A 6 -11.52 9.89 10.59
C PRO A 6 -12.38 9.57 9.35
N GLN A 7 -13.36 8.71 9.52
CA GLN A 7 -14.16 8.14 8.42
C GLN A 7 -14.81 9.19 7.50
N GLN A 8 -15.19 10.34 8.02
CA GLN A 8 -15.83 11.41 7.28
C GLN A 8 -14.90 12.26 6.40
N LYS A 9 -13.61 12.25 6.66
CA LYS A 9 -12.60 12.98 5.86
C LYS A 9 -12.06 12.17 4.68
N ARG A 10 -12.34 10.86 4.63
CA ARG A 10 -11.88 9.94 3.59
C ARG A 10 -12.46 10.20 2.20
N ILE A 11 -13.66 10.74 2.12
CA ILE A 11 -14.44 10.78 0.87
C ILE A 11 -14.40 12.16 0.22
N MET A 12 -14.15 13.23 0.94
CA MET A 12 -14.35 14.60 0.44
C MET A 12 -13.07 15.34 0.03
N ASP A 13 -11.89 14.90 0.46
CA ASP A 13 -10.61 15.54 0.07
C ASP A 13 -9.82 14.59 -0.85
N LYS A 14 -10.48 14.19 -1.93
CA LYS A 14 -9.86 13.37 -2.97
C LYS A 14 -8.95 14.23 -3.85
N ASP A 15 -7.74 14.40 -3.44
CA ASP A 15 -6.65 14.38 -4.42
C ASP A 15 -6.53 12.90 -4.91
N LYS A 16 -7.42 12.53 -5.85
CA LYS A 16 -7.51 11.16 -6.45
C LYS A 16 -6.18 10.66 -6.99
N SER A 17 -5.18 11.54 -7.11
CA SER A 17 -3.85 11.23 -7.61
C SER A 17 -2.97 10.47 -6.61
N LYS A 18 -3.26 10.47 -5.32
CA LYS A 18 -2.36 9.90 -4.29
C LYS A 18 -2.80 8.58 -3.69
N ILE A 19 -4.10 8.32 -3.65
CA ILE A 19 -4.66 7.08 -3.09
C ILE A 19 -5.14 6.19 -4.22
N GLY A 20 -4.60 4.98 -4.29
CA GLY A 20 -5.13 3.92 -5.14
C GLY A 20 -6.29 3.23 -4.45
N GLU A 21 -7.34 2.93 -5.21
CA GLU A 21 -8.55 2.23 -4.76
C GLU A 21 -8.77 1.01 -5.67
N PHE A 22 -8.79 -0.18 -5.08
CA PHE A 22 -8.87 -1.45 -5.81
C PHE A 22 -9.95 -2.33 -5.20
N HIS A 23 -10.83 -2.87 -6.05
CA HIS A 23 -11.95 -3.70 -5.64
C HIS A 23 -11.70 -5.16 -5.98
N PHE A 24 -12.02 -6.04 -5.04
CA PHE A 24 -11.92 -7.48 -5.20
C PHE A 24 -13.15 -8.16 -4.62
N VAL A 25 -13.34 -9.41 -5.03
CA VAL A 25 -14.27 -10.33 -4.38
C VAL A 25 -13.45 -11.53 -3.92
N THR A 26 -13.69 -11.99 -2.72
CA THR A 26 -12.95 -13.11 -2.14
C THR A 26 -13.35 -14.42 -2.83
N GLU A 27 -12.37 -15.11 -3.39
CA GLU A 27 -12.55 -16.36 -4.15
C GLU A 27 -12.33 -17.59 -3.26
N PRO A 28 -12.99 -18.72 -3.54
CA PRO A 28 -12.89 -19.94 -2.70
C PRO A 28 -11.47 -20.46 -2.48
N TYR A 29 -10.59 -20.34 -3.48
CA TYR A 29 -9.20 -20.82 -3.40
C TYR A 29 -8.28 -19.97 -2.49
N LEU A 30 -8.76 -18.83 -2.03
CA LEU A 30 -8.04 -17.93 -1.11
C LEU A 30 -8.30 -18.26 0.35
N LEU A 31 -9.22 -19.18 0.63
CA LEU A 31 -9.76 -19.43 1.94
C LEU A 31 -9.06 -20.59 2.65
N ASP A 32 -9.07 -20.53 3.97
CA ASP A 32 -8.76 -21.67 4.84
C ASP A 32 -9.98 -22.59 5.04
N PHE A 33 -9.80 -23.66 5.80
CA PHE A 33 -10.86 -24.62 6.12
C PHE A 33 -12.00 -24.03 6.96
N ARG A 34 -11.85 -22.81 7.47
CA ARG A 34 -12.89 -22.06 8.20
C ARG A 34 -13.63 -21.09 7.29
N GLY A 35 -13.32 -21.07 5.99
CA GLY A 35 -13.92 -20.16 5.02
C GLY A 35 -13.47 -18.71 5.17
N ARG A 36 -12.25 -18.45 5.66
CA ARG A 36 -11.67 -17.13 5.88
C ARG A 36 -10.44 -16.93 5.00
N VAL A 37 -10.29 -15.74 4.45
CA VAL A 37 -9.10 -15.41 3.65
C VAL A 37 -7.85 -15.50 4.50
N THR A 38 -6.84 -16.20 4.00
CA THR A 38 -5.59 -16.42 4.74
C THR A 38 -4.66 -15.21 4.67
N ILE A 39 -3.79 -15.01 5.67
CA ILE A 39 -2.79 -13.93 5.69
C ILE A 39 -1.88 -13.92 4.44
N PRO A 40 -1.37 -15.07 3.93
CA PRO A 40 -0.62 -15.08 2.69
C PRO A 40 -1.40 -14.53 1.49
N MET A 41 -2.70 -14.81 1.40
CA MET A 41 -3.54 -14.30 0.33
C MET A 41 -3.80 -12.80 0.48
N ILE A 42 -4.00 -12.30 1.69
CA ILE A 42 -4.02 -10.86 1.96
C ILE A 42 -2.71 -10.22 1.51
N GLY A 43 -1.56 -10.82 1.85
CA GLY A 43 -0.25 -10.35 1.38
C GLY A 43 -0.15 -10.26 -0.15
N ASN A 44 -0.67 -11.25 -0.88
CA ASN A 44 -0.71 -11.22 -2.34
C ASN A 44 -1.56 -10.06 -2.89
N TYR A 45 -2.73 -9.81 -2.30
CA TYR A 45 -3.53 -8.64 -2.67
C TYR A 45 -2.77 -7.33 -2.43
N LEU A 46 -2.10 -7.18 -1.30
CA LEU A 46 -1.34 -5.97 -0.98
C LEU A 46 -0.19 -5.73 -1.96
N ILE A 47 0.55 -6.78 -2.34
CA ILE A 47 1.61 -6.69 -3.35
C ILE A 47 1.02 -6.35 -4.72
N HIS A 48 -0.09 -6.97 -5.09
CA HIS A 48 -0.77 -6.69 -6.35
C HIS A 48 -1.18 -5.22 -6.46
N VAL A 49 -1.90 -4.69 -5.47
CA VAL A 49 -2.35 -3.29 -5.50
C VAL A 49 -1.19 -2.30 -5.41
N ALA A 50 -0.11 -2.64 -4.68
CA ALA A 50 1.10 -1.83 -4.66
C ALA A 50 1.73 -1.72 -6.04
N SER A 51 1.83 -2.85 -6.76
CA SER A 51 2.41 -2.92 -8.10
C SER A 51 1.56 -2.18 -9.13
N SER A 52 0.24 -2.38 -9.10
CA SER A 52 -0.71 -1.70 -10.00
C SER A 52 -0.68 -0.19 -9.80
N HIS A 53 -0.74 0.26 -8.54
CA HIS A 53 -0.68 1.67 -8.19
C HIS A 53 0.67 2.32 -8.58
N ALA A 54 1.78 1.57 -8.50
CA ALA A 54 3.07 2.04 -8.96
C ALA A 54 3.11 2.17 -10.49
N ALA A 55 2.55 1.19 -11.22
CA ALA A 55 2.51 1.21 -12.67
C ALA A 55 1.68 2.38 -13.21
N GLU A 56 0.53 2.68 -12.62
CA GLU A 56 -0.30 3.82 -12.97
C GLU A 56 0.42 5.17 -12.85
N ARG A 57 1.53 5.22 -12.12
CA ARG A 57 2.33 6.41 -11.82
C ARG A 57 3.69 6.44 -12.51
N GLY A 58 3.99 5.48 -13.39
CA GLY A 58 5.22 5.42 -14.15
C GLY A 58 6.46 5.00 -13.36
N PHE A 59 6.26 4.20 -12.29
CA PHE A 59 7.33 3.56 -11.55
C PHE A 59 7.00 2.09 -11.19
N GLY A 60 6.20 1.45 -12.03
CA GLY A 60 5.94 0.02 -11.97
C GLY A 60 7.11 -0.82 -12.45
N PHE A 61 6.87 -2.14 -12.57
CA PHE A 61 7.93 -3.09 -12.94
C PHE A 61 8.62 -2.74 -14.27
N ASN A 62 7.85 -2.41 -15.31
CA ASN A 62 8.41 -2.10 -16.63
C ASN A 62 9.27 -0.83 -16.59
N ASP A 63 8.75 0.23 -15.96
CA ASP A 63 9.46 1.51 -15.83
C ASP A 63 10.78 1.36 -15.07
N MET A 64 10.80 0.53 -14.03
CA MET A 64 11.97 0.25 -13.24
C MET A 64 12.97 -0.62 -14.01
N SER A 65 12.48 -1.62 -14.75
CA SER A 65 13.31 -2.50 -15.57
C SER A 65 14.06 -1.75 -16.67
N GLU A 66 13.42 -0.80 -17.34
CA GLU A 66 14.07 0.07 -18.35
C GLU A 66 15.22 0.91 -17.75
N ARG A 67 15.15 1.18 -16.44
CA ARG A 67 16.18 1.90 -15.69
C ARG A 67 17.19 0.99 -15.01
N HIS A 68 17.18 -0.31 -15.32
CA HIS A 68 18.02 -1.33 -14.66
C HIS A 68 17.88 -1.35 -13.14
N THR A 69 16.70 -1.02 -12.64
CA THR A 69 16.35 -1.02 -11.22
C THR A 69 15.15 -1.93 -10.94
N ALA A 70 14.99 -2.32 -9.69
CA ALA A 70 13.85 -3.11 -9.25
C ALA A 70 13.41 -2.68 -7.85
N TRP A 71 12.11 -2.84 -7.59
CA TRP A 71 11.58 -2.74 -6.24
C TRP A 71 11.75 -4.07 -5.51
N VAL A 72 12.33 -4.00 -4.34
CA VAL A 72 12.46 -5.15 -3.43
C VAL A 72 11.64 -4.88 -2.17
N LEU A 73 10.70 -5.75 -1.87
CA LEU A 73 9.95 -5.71 -0.62
C LEU A 73 10.86 -6.11 0.53
N SER A 74 11.14 -5.18 1.41
CA SER A 74 11.99 -5.40 2.58
C SER A 74 11.19 -5.89 3.78
N ARG A 75 10.02 -5.27 4.03
CA ARG A 75 9.14 -5.60 5.15
C ARG A 75 7.68 -5.43 4.75
N LEU A 76 6.84 -6.30 5.31
CA LEU A 76 5.39 -6.21 5.23
C LEU A 76 4.81 -6.55 6.61
N ALA A 77 4.13 -5.60 7.22
CA ALA A 77 3.36 -5.78 8.44
C ALA A 77 1.88 -5.73 8.09
N ILE A 78 1.11 -6.68 8.58
CA ILE A 78 -0.34 -6.79 8.37
C ILE A 78 -1.00 -6.91 9.73
N GLU A 79 -1.96 -6.03 10.01
CA GLU A 79 -2.80 -6.07 11.19
C GLU A 79 -4.24 -6.36 10.76
N MET A 80 -4.78 -7.48 11.22
CA MET A 80 -6.15 -7.91 10.92
C MET A 80 -7.04 -7.72 12.14
N ILE A 81 -8.14 -7.01 11.95
CA ILE A 81 -9.22 -6.84 12.94
C ILE A 81 -10.22 -7.98 12.76
N GLU A 82 -10.58 -8.25 11.51
CA GLU A 82 -11.49 -9.31 11.09
C GLU A 82 -10.94 -9.96 9.81
N TYR A 83 -11.46 -11.14 9.47
CA TYR A 83 -11.08 -11.84 8.27
C TYR A 83 -12.28 -11.93 7.33
N PRO A 84 -12.17 -11.46 6.08
CA PRO A 84 -13.25 -11.55 5.12
C PRO A 84 -13.58 -13.01 4.82
N ALA A 85 -14.87 -13.25 4.63
CA ALA A 85 -15.43 -14.55 4.30
C ALA A 85 -15.50 -14.76 2.77
N MET A 86 -15.97 -15.93 2.35
CA MET A 86 -16.17 -16.27 0.95
C MET A 86 -17.18 -15.32 0.28
N SER A 87 -16.89 -14.95 -0.97
CA SER A 87 -17.73 -14.09 -1.81
C SER A 87 -17.99 -12.69 -1.23
N GLU A 88 -17.19 -12.27 -0.27
CA GLU A 88 -17.31 -10.94 0.31
C GLU A 88 -16.60 -9.92 -0.58
N PRO A 89 -17.27 -8.80 -0.96
CA PRO A 89 -16.61 -7.71 -1.64
C PRO A 89 -15.67 -6.98 -0.69
N ILE A 90 -14.46 -6.74 -1.14
CA ILE A 90 -13.45 -6.00 -0.37
C ILE A 90 -12.86 -4.87 -1.21
N THR A 91 -12.50 -3.78 -0.56
CA THR A 91 -11.81 -2.65 -1.17
C THR A 91 -10.49 -2.43 -0.46
N LEU A 92 -9.41 -2.35 -1.22
CA LEU A 92 -8.09 -2.05 -0.73
C LEU A 92 -7.70 -0.64 -1.16
N TYR A 93 -7.44 0.20 -0.18
CA TYR A 93 -6.83 1.51 -0.39
C TYR A 93 -5.33 1.43 -0.17
N THR A 94 -4.55 2.12 -1.00
CA THR A 94 -3.10 2.17 -0.85
C THR A 94 -2.55 3.54 -1.20
N TRP A 95 -1.54 3.98 -0.47
CA TRP A 95 -0.83 5.24 -0.74
C TRP A 95 0.64 5.12 -0.29
N VAL A 96 1.49 5.92 -0.90
CA VAL A 96 2.86 6.09 -0.43
C VAL A 96 2.84 7.05 0.75
N ASP A 97 3.38 6.62 1.87
CA ASP A 97 3.41 7.39 3.13
C ASP A 97 4.68 8.23 3.23
N GLU A 98 5.82 7.61 2.95
CA GLU A 98 7.11 8.28 3.02
C GLU A 98 8.02 7.80 1.90
N VAL A 99 8.76 8.74 1.33
CA VAL A 99 9.84 8.45 0.39
C VAL A 99 11.14 8.93 1.01
N GLY A 100 11.91 8.00 1.53
CA GLY A 100 13.23 8.26 2.05
C GLY A 100 14.31 8.01 0.99
N ARG A 101 15.56 8.18 1.36
CA ARG A 101 16.70 8.07 0.43
C ARG A 101 16.96 6.64 -0.07
N LEU A 102 16.67 5.62 0.73
CA LEU A 102 16.91 4.20 0.40
C LEU A 102 15.65 3.37 0.43
N PHE A 103 14.64 3.83 1.16
CA PHE A 103 13.40 3.11 1.39
C PHE A 103 12.19 4.00 1.17
N THR A 104 11.14 3.38 0.64
CA THR A 104 9.82 3.98 0.51
C THR A 104 8.86 3.20 1.37
N SER A 105 8.07 3.88 2.20
CA SER A 105 7.01 3.25 2.96
C SER A 105 5.66 3.47 2.28
N ARG A 106 4.81 2.45 2.34
CA ARG A 106 3.48 2.43 1.76
C ARG A 106 2.50 1.88 2.78
N CYS A 107 1.37 2.55 2.90
CA CYS A 107 0.29 2.14 3.77
C CYS A 107 -0.86 1.56 2.96
N PHE A 108 -1.63 0.71 3.63
CA PHE A 108 -2.84 0.09 3.09
C PHE A 108 -3.95 0.13 4.14
N GLU A 109 -5.17 0.22 3.66
CA GLU A 109 -6.36 0.03 4.43
C GLU A 109 -7.27 -0.95 3.69
N LEU A 110 -7.81 -1.91 4.43
CA LEU A 110 -8.65 -2.98 3.92
C LEU A 110 -10.06 -2.77 4.46
N VAL A 111 -11.02 -2.65 3.55
CA VAL A 111 -12.41 -2.27 3.85
C VAL A 111 -13.36 -3.31 3.25
N ASP A 112 -14.38 -3.69 3.99
CA ASP A 112 -15.44 -4.60 3.52
C ASP A 112 -16.46 -3.89 2.62
N GLY A 113 -17.40 -4.65 2.06
CA GLY A 113 -18.45 -4.11 1.20
C GLY A 113 -19.39 -3.12 1.87
N ASN A 114 -19.40 -3.04 3.21
CA ASN A 114 -20.19 -2.10 3.99
C ASN A 114 -19.41 -0.82 4.35
N GLY A 115 -18.15 -0.73 3.94
CA GLY A 115 -17.28 0.39 4.27
C GLY A 115 -16.61 0.28 5.65
N LYS A 116 -16.71 -0.87 6.33
CA LYS A 116 -16.03 -1.12 7.60
C LYS A 116 -14.60 -1.58 7.37
N THR A 117 -13.66 -0.96 8.05
CA THR A 117 -12.26 -1.38 8.00
C THR A 117 -12.06 -2.69 8.77
N PHE A 118 -11.50 -3.70 8.10
CA PHE A 118 -11.21 -5.00 8.67
C PHE A 118 -9.70 -5.27 8.84
N GLY A 119 -8.84 -4.39 8.32
CA GLY A 119 -7.40 -4.52 8.51
C GLY A 119 -6.61 -3.33 7.98
N TYR A 120 -5.35 -3.29 8.39
CA TYR A 120 -4.36 -2.33 7.95
C TYR A 120 -3.07 -3.04 7.58
N ALA A 121 -2.27 -2.43 6.71
CA ALA A 121 -0.93 -2.93 6.46
C ALA A 121 0.04 -1.78 6.16
N ARG A 122 1.31 -2.07 6.37
CA ARG A 122 2.43 -1.21 5.99
C ARG A 122 3.52 -2.03 5.34
N SER A 123 4.07 -1.53 4.25
CA SER A 123 5.19 -2.14 3.57
C SER A 123 6.35 -1.16 3.42
N ILE A 124 7.57 -1.71 3.43
CA ILE A 124 8.79 -0.97 3.18
C ILE A 124 9.47 -1.57 1.97
N TRP A 125 9.76 -0.72 0.98
CA TRP A 125 10.35 -1.10 -0.29
C TRP A 125 11.69 -0.42 -0.47
N ALA A 126 12.65 -1.14 -1.02
CA ALA A 126 13.93 -0.61 -1.45
C ALA A 126 13.99 -0.62 -2.98
N ALA A 127 14.48 0.48 -3.56
CA ALA A 127 14.89 0.47 -4.96
C ALA A 127 16.31 -0.05 -5.06
N CYS A 128 16.52 -1.13 -5.78
CA CYS A 128 17.81 -1.76 -6.01
C CYS A 128 18.20 -1.62 -7.47
N GLY A 129 19.46 -1.26 -7.74
CA GLY A 129 20.04 -1.17 -9.08
C GLY A 129 21.49 -1.65 -9.07
N ASN A 130 22.03 -1.92 -10.24
CA ASN A 130 23.39 -2.46 -10.40
C ASN A 130 24.48 -1.41 -10.16
N THR A 131 24.14 -0.13 -10.25
CA THR A 131 25.09 0.98 -10.04
C THR A 131 24.45 2.11 -9.21
N PRO A 132 25.28 2.95 -8.55
CA PRO A 132 24.75 4.16 -7.86
C PRO A 132 24.01 5.12 -8.79
N ALA A 133 24.30 5.11 -10.09
CA ALA A 133 23.60 5.93 -11.10
C ALA A 133 22.17 5.42 -11.35
N ASP A 134 21.93 4.12 -11.20
CA ASP A 134 20.61 3.52 -11.40
C ASP A 134 19.61 3.96 -10.33
N LEU A 135 20.09 4.40 -9.16
CA LEU A 135 19.29 4.97 -8.08
C LEU A 135 18.76 6.38 -8.40
N VAL A 136 19.12 6.96 -9.54
CA VAL A 136 18.59 8.27 -10.00
C VAL A 136 17.08 8.20 -10.24
N GLY A 137 16.55 7.05 -10.63
CA GLY A 137 15.10 6.80 -10.72
C GLY A 137 14.36 7.05 -9.40
N TYR A 138 15.04 6.87 -8.28
CA TYR A 138 14.52 7.12 -6.94
C TYR A 138 14.13 8.59 -6.70
N ARG A 139 14.94 9.54 -7.20
CA ARG A 139 14.64 10.99 -7.11
C ARG A 139 13.41 11.38 -7.94
N GLN A 140 13.05 10.56 -8.93
CA GLN A 140 11.86 10.81 -9.74
C GLN A 140 10.60 10.29 -9.03
N VAL A 141 10.70 9.17 -8.32
CA VAL A 141 9.64 8.69 -7.41
C VAL A 141 9.38 9.72 -6.32
N GLU A 142 10.43 10.26 -5.71
CA GLU A 142 10.35 11.32 -4.72
C GLU A 142 9.60 12.54 -5.27
N ARG A 143 9.93 13.01 -6.48
CA ARG A 143 9.23 14.14 -7.13
C ARG A 143 7.76 13.83 -7.43
N LEU A 144 7.45 12.62 -7.90
CA LEU A 144 6.07 12.22 -8.21
C LEU A 144 5.23 12.04 -6.93
N CYS A 145 5.85 11.63 -5.82
CA CYS A 145 5.17 11.51 -4.53
C CYS A 145 5.07 12.86 -3.79
N HIS A 146 6.04 13.76 -3.95
CA HIS A 146 6.08 15.06 -3.27
C HIS A 146 5.54 16.22 -4.13
N GLY A 147 5.23 16.00 -5.40
CA GLY A 147 4.70 17.02 -6.31
C GLY A 147 3.32 17.58 -5.97
N SER A 148 2.71 17.11 -4.89
CA SER A 148 1.52 17.68 -4.28
C SER A 148 1.68 17.66 -2.76
N PRO A 149 1.30 18.71 -2.03
CA PRO A 149 1.38 18.71 -0.58
C PRO A 149 0.55 17.55 -0.03
N LEU A 150 1.17 16.74 0.82
CA LEU A 150 0.47 15.77 1.65
C LEU A 150 -0.65 16.50 2.39
N PRO A 151 -1.86 15.95 2.51
CA PRO A 151 -2.84 16.52 3.42
C PRO A 151 -2.18 16.63 4.79
N ASP A 152 -2.28 17.83 5.39
CA ASP A 152 -1.70 18.14 6.70
C ASP A 152 -2.03 17.02 7.69
N ARG A 153 -1.13 16.07 7.83
CA ARG A 153 -1.08 15.21 8.98
C ARG A 153 -0.51 16.08 10.10
N LYS A 154 -1.36 16.60 10.94
CA LYS A 154 -0.95 16.91 12.32
C LYS A 154 -0.17 15.68 12.77
N ALA A 155 1.09 15.90 13.14
CA ALA A 155 1.99 14.90 13.67
C ALA A 155 1.26 14.14 14.81
N GLY A 156 0.60 13.08 14.45
CA GLY A 156 -0.04 12.10 15.30
C GLY A 156 0.85 10.89 15.29
N LYS A 157 1.88 10.96 16.09
CA LYS A 157 2.54 9.90 16.83
C LYS A 157 2.43 8.51 16.22
N ASP A 158 3.60 8.07 15.73
CA ASP A 158 4.08 6.69 15.78
C ASP A 158 3.07 5.57 15.52
N CYS A 159 3.11 5.01 14.30
CA CYS A 159 2.89 3.58 14.18
C CYS A 159 3.91 2.94 15.13
N GLY A 160 3.49 2.72 16.37
CA GLY A 160 4.29 2.05 17.37
C GLY A 160 4.51 0.60 16.95
N CYS A 161 5.56 0.36 16.18
CA CYS A 161 6.31 -0.88 16.31
C CYS A 161 7.17 -0.65 17.56
N GLY A 162 6.56 -0.83 18.72
CA GLY A 162 7.27 -0.99 19.97
C GLY A 162 8.21 -2.18 19.86
N GLU A 163 9.34 -2.00 20.49
CA GLU A 163 10.45 -2.94 20.66
C GLU A 163 10.02 -4.36 20.95
#